data_98a3f8b05c87139467733e5c25b7caa8
#
_entry.id   98a3f8b05c87139467733e5c25b7caa8
#
_cell.length_a   1.000
_cell.length_b   1.000
_cell.length_c   1.000
_cell.angle_alpha   90.00
_cell.angle_beta   90.00
_cell.angle_gamma   90.00
#
_symmetry.space_group_name_H-M   'P 1'
#
loop_
_entity.id
_entity.type
_entity.pdbx_description
1 polymer ?
#
loop_
_entity_poly.entity_id
_entity_poly.type
_entity_poly.pdbx_seq_one_letter_code
_entity_poly.pdbx_strand_id
1 'polypeptide(L)'
;MAPRHVVTLRDERDGADRRHLAAYLDDEGHLHIDGQDLGPGTRMVSEDGEYEWFTTIAAADLPRLLALLGADPGETVLGVLARKYTGTQSHELERLLRESDIPRRLAVWSG
;
A
#
# COMPACT_ATOMS: atom_id res chain seq x y z
N MET A 1 15.01 -11.19 -16.64
CA MET A 1 14.05 -10.15 -16.24
C MET A 1 14.52 -9.51 -14.94
N ALA A 2 14.63 -8.21 -14.90
CA ALA A 2 15.04 -7.53 -13.66
C ALA A 2 13.97 -7.70 -12.57
N PRO A 3 14.35 -7.91 -11.31
CA PRO A 3 13.39 -7.97 -10.22
C PRO A 3 12.64 -6.64 -10.11
N ARG A 4 11.36 -6.71 -9.79
CA ARG A 4 10.53 -5.53 -9.57
C ARG A 4 10.98 -4.86 -8.27
N HIS A 5 11.10 -3.51 -8.32
CA HIS A 5 11.40 -2.75 -7.13
C HIS A 5 10.16 -2.67 -6.24
N VAL A 6 10.26 -3.14 -5.02
CA VAL A 6 9.17 -3.13 -4.05
C VAL A 6 9.59 -2.31 -2.84
N VAL A 7 8.73 -1.38 -2.41
CA VAL A 7 8.94 -0.59 -1.21
C VAL A 7 8.07 -1.17 -0.10
N THR A 8 8.69 -1.64 0.97
CA THR A 8 7.97 -2.10 2.16
C THR A 8 7.55 -0.88 2.97
N LEU A 9 6.24 -0.67 3.12
CA LEU A 9 5.69 0.47 3.85
C LEU A 9 5.38 0.11 5.31
N ARG A 10 5.02 -1.14 5.56
CA ARG A 10 4.69 -1.62 6.91
C ARG A 10 5.16 -3.06 7.06
N ASP A 11 5.82 -3.37 8.15
CA ASP A 11 6.15 -4.73 8.53
C ASP A 11 6.12 -4.78 10.05
N GLU A 12 4.91 -4.95 10.60
CA GLU A 12 4.67 -4.92 12.03
C GLU A 12 4.37 -6.31 12.55
N ARG A 13 4.92 -6.64 13.71
CA ARG A 13 4.67 -7.90 14.40
C ARG A 13 4.29 -7.62 15.83
N ASP A 14 3.22 -8.27 16.30
CA ASP A 14 2.76 -8.20 17.68
C ASP A 14 2.37 -9.61 18.12
N GLY A 15 3.30 -10.30 18.79
CA GLY A 15 3.12 -11.69 19.12
C GLY A 15 3.03 -12.54 17.85
N ALA A 16 1.89 -13.24 17.68
CA ALA A 16 1.61 -14.04 16.49
C ALA A 16 0.97 -13.25 15.35
N ASP A 17 0.61 -11.97 15.58
CA ASP A 17 0.03 -11.12 14.56
C ASP A 17 1.11 -10.47 13.71
N ARG A 18 0.87 -10.42 12.39
CA ARG A 18 1.76 -9.75 11.45
C ARG A 18 0.93 -8.85 10.53
N ARG A 19 1.41 -7.63 10.32
CA ARG A 19 0.80 -6.67 9.40
C ARG A 19 1.85 -6.21 8.40
N HIS A 20 1.54 -6.33 7.12
CA HIS A 20 2.47 -6.01 6.05
C HIS A 20 1.78 -5.14 5.00
N LEU A 21 2.50 -4.15 4.50
CA LEU A 21 2.04 -3.29 3.40
C LEU A 21 3.24 -2.98 2.50
N ALA A 22 3.06 -3.16 1.20
CA ALA A 22 4.11 -2.91 0.23
C ALA A 22 3.57 -2.24 -1.02
N ALA A 23 4.41 -1.48 -1.71
CA ALA A 23 4.06 -0.77 -2.93
C ALA A 23 5.04 -1.08 -4.05
N TYR A 24 4.54 -1.19 -5.28
CA TYR A 24 5.36 -1.36 -6.47
C TYR A 24 4.64 -0.82 -7.70
N LEU A 25 5.40 -0.59 -8.76
CA LEU A 25 4.84 -0.25 -10.07
C LEU A 25 4.90 -1.47 -10.96
N ASP A 26 3.81 -1.73 -11.71
CA ASP A 26 3.81 -2.82 -12.67
C ASP A 26 4.44 -2.36 -14.01
N ASP A 27 4.48 -3.26 -15.00
CA ASP A 27 5.12 -2.99 -16.29
C ASP A 27 4.41 -1.88 -17.09
N GLU A 28 3.15 -1.59 -16.77
CA GLU A 28 2.38 -0.52 -17.40
C GLU A 28 2.46 0.80 -16.62
N GLY A 29 3.19 0.81 -15.51
CA GLY A 29 3.35 1.99 -14.66
C GLY A 29 2.22 2.22 -13.69
N HIS A 30 1.31 1.28 -13.51
CA HIS A 30 0.25 1.38 -12.49
C HIS A 30 0.83 1.09 -11.12
N LEU A 31 0.37 1.84 -10.11
CA LEU A 31 0.82 1.65 -8.73
C LEU A 31 -0.04 0.59 -8.04
N HIS A 32 0.63 -0.36 -7.42
CA HIS A 32 -0.01 -1.36 -6.58
C HIS A 32 0.43 -1.15 -5.13
N ILE A 33 -0.56 -1.17 -4.23
CA ILE A 33 -0.31 -1.15 -2.78
C ILE A 33 -1.02 -2.37 -2.23
N ASP A 34 -0.25 -3.35 -1.80
CA ASP A 34 -0.75 -4.65 -1.34
C ASP A 34 -0.55 -4.78 0.16
N GLY A 35 -1.62 -5.13 0.86
CA GLY A 35 -1.60 -5.30 2.30
C GLY A 35 -1.97 -6.71 2.72
N GLN A 36 -1.45 -7.13 3.88
CA GLN A 36 -1.73 -8.43 4.45
C GLN A 36 -1.72 -8.36 5.97
N ASP A 37 -2.77 -8.88 6.59
CA ASP A 37 -2.84 -9.07 8.03
C ASP A 37 -2.96 -10.56 8.31
N LEU A 38 -2.11 -11.07 9.18
CA LEU A 38 -2.07 -12.48 9.58
C LEU A 38 -2.10 -12.59 11.10
N GLY A 39 -2.69 -13.69 11.61
CA GLY A 39 -2.61 -14.05 13.01
C GLY A 39 -3.96 -14.07 13.73
N PRO A 40 -3.96 -14.37 15.04
CA PRO A 40 -5.21 -14.52 15.82
C PRO A 40 -6.09 -13.28 15.83
N GLY A 41 -5.49 -12.07 15.86
CA GLY A 41 -6.24 -10.83 15.81
C GLY A 41 -7.01 -10.64 14.52
N THR A 42 -6.50 -11.17 13.41
CA THR A 42 -7.15 -11.08 12.10
C THR A 42 -8.37 -12.00 11.99
N ARG A 43 -8.50 -12.98 12.87
CA ARG A 43 -9.65 -13.90 12.88
C ARG A 43 -10.97 -13.19 13.15
N MET A 44 -10.95 -11.99 13.67
CA MET A 44 -12.15 -11.18 13.83
C MET A 44 -12.77 -10.77 12.49
N VAL A 45 -11.96 -10.80 11.41
CA VAL A 45 -12.40 -10.44 10.05
C VAL A 45 -12.26 -11.60 9.06
N SER A 46 -11.55 -12.67 9.43
CA SER A 46 -11.32 -13.86 8.59
C SER A 46 -11.21 -15.11 9.45
N GLU A 47 -11.91 -16.16 9.07
CA GLU A 47 -11.90 -17.44 9.81
C GLU A 47 -10.50 -18.06 9.90
N ASP A 48 -9.70 -17.91 8.85
CA ASP A 48 -8.35 -18.47 8.78
C ASP A 48 -7.27 -17.58 9.41
N GLY A 49 -7.67 -16.41 9.92
CA GLY A 49 -6.71 -15.46 10.47
C GLY A 49 -5.84 -14.80 9.41
N GLU A 50 -6.33 -14.71 8.18
CA GLU A 50 -5.61 -14.15 7.05
C GLU A 50 -6.52 -13.21 6.26
N TYR A 51 -6.02 -12.01 5.98
CA TYR A 51 -6.77 -10.98 5.25
C TYR A 51 -5.81 -10.22 4.35
N GLU A 52 -6.13 -10.14 3.06
CA GLU A 52 -5.31 -9.43 2.09
C GLU A 52 -6.15 -8.40 1.34
N TRP A 53 -5.54 -7.27 1.01
CA TRP A 53 -6.17 -6.26 0.16
C TRP A 53 -5.18 -5.75 -0.86
N PHE A 54 -5.70 -5.42 -2.04
CA PHE A 54 -4.90 -5.01 -3.18
C PHE A 54 -5.48 -3.73 -3.74
N THR A 55 -4.71 -2.64 -3.70
CA THR A 55 -5.12 -1.34 -4.22
C THR A 55 -4.32 -1.03 -5.48
N THR A 56 -5.00 -0.67 -6.56
CA THR A 56 -4.36 -0.29 -7.82
C THR A 56 -4.76 1.12 -8.21
N ILE A 57 -3.76 1.97 -8.51
CA ILE A 57 -3.96 3.33 -8.99
C ILE A 57 -3.34 3.43 -10.37
N ALA A 58 -4.15 3.89 -11.35
CA ALA A 58 -3.70 3.96 -12.75
C ALA A 58 -2.55 4.95 -12.92
N ALA A 59 -1.65 4.64 -13.84
CA ALA A 59 -0.51 5.50 -14.16
C ALA A 59 -0.95 6.94 -14.46
N ALA A 60 -2.08 7.11 -15.14
CA ALA A 60 -2.60 8.44 -15.49
C ALA A 60 -2.97 9.28 -14.27
N ASP A 61 -3.24 8.66 -13.13
CA ASP A 61 -3.61 9.35 -11.89
C ASP A 61 -2.43 9.60 -10.95
N LEU A 62 -1.23 9.12 -11.28
CA LEU A 62 -0.06 9.29 -10.43
C LEU A 62 0.36 10.76 -10.23
N PRO A 63 0.24 11.67 -11.21
CA PRO A 63 0.52 13.09 -10.95
C PRO A 63 -0.36 13.67 -9.84
N ARG A 64 -1.65 13.31 -9.80
CA ARG A 64 -2.56 13.73 -8.74
C ARG A 64 -2.15 13.14 -7.39
N LEU A 65 -1.76 11.87 -7.41
CA LEU A 65 -1.30 11.19 -6.21
C LEU A 65 -0.02 11.84 -5.66
N LEU A 66 0.95 12.13 -6.51
CA LEU A 66 2.18 12.80 -6.10
C LEU A 66 1.89 14.14 -5.40
N ALA A 67 0.95 14.92 -5.93
CA ALA A 67 0.54 16.17 -5.30
C ALA A 67 -0.10 15.93 -3.92
N LEU A 68 -0.97 14.92 -3.82
CA LEU A 68 -1.61 14.55 -2.56
C LEU A 68 -0.58 14.12 -1.50
N LEU A 69 0.44 13.39 -1.92
CA LEU A 69 1.47 12.85 -1.02
C LEU A 69 2.52 13.90 -0.62
N GLY A 70 2.52 15.07 -1.24
CA GLY A 70 3.51 16.09 -0.96
C GLY A 70 4.89 15.76 -1.52
N ALA A 71 4.94 15.21 -2.73
CA ALA A 71 6.20 14.89 -3.38
C ALA A 71 6.97 16.14 -3.77
N ASP A 72 8.30 16.08 -3.69
CA ASP A 72 9.17 17.14 -4.19
C ASP A 72 9.22 17.10 -5.72
N PRO A 73 9.58 18.23 -6.40
CA PRO A 73 9.70 18.25 -7.85
C PRO A 73 10.65 17.15 -8.33
N GLY A 74 10.18 16.34 -9.28
CA GLY A 74 10.99 15.24 -9.85
C GLY A 74 11.02 13.97 -9.00
N GLU A 75 10.41 13.96 -7.84
CA GLU A 75 10.37 12.78 -6.98
C GLU A 75 9.43 11.72 -7.57
N THR A 76 9.85 10.45 -7.58
CA THR A 76 9.01 9.34 -8.04
C THR A 76 7.99 8.97 -6.96
N VAL A 77 6.90 8.30 -7.36
CA VAL A 77 5.88 7.87 -6.41
C VAL A 77 6.45 6.89 -5.37
N LEU A 78 7.27 5.94 -5.80
CA LEU A 78 7.91 5.01 -4.86
C LEU A 78 8.90 5.74 -3.96
N GLY A 79 9.56 6.77 -4.47
CA GLY A 79 10.49 7.59 -3.70
C GLY A 79 9.79 8.33 -2.55
N VAL A 80 8.67 9.01 -2.83
CA VAL A 80 7.95 9.74 -1.78
C VAL A 80 7.33 8.77 -0.77
N LEU A 81 6.84 7.62 -1.22
CA LEU A 81 6.32 6.60 -0.32
C LEU A 81 7.39 6.11 0.65
N ALA A 82 8.58 5.79 0.12
CA ALA A 82 9.70 5.31 0.95
C ALA A 82 10.19 6.39 1.93
N ARG A 83 10.13 7.65 1.53
CA ARG A 83 10.62 8.78 2.34
C ARG A 83 9.65 9.17 3.44
N LYS A 84 8.33 9.18 3.16
CA LYS A 84 7.34 9.79 4.06
C LYS A 84 6.33 8.82 4.67
N TYR A 85 6.12 7.66 4.07
CA TYR A 85 4.96 6.83 4.41
C TYR A 85 5.32 5.42 4.86
N THR A 86 6.49 5.26 5.48
CA THR A 86 6.91 3.98 6.08
C THR A 86 6.58 3.94 7.57
N GLY A 87 6.47 2.73 8.12
CA GLY A 87 6.18 2.53 9.54
C GLY A 87 4.78 3.02 9.91
N THR A 88 4.69 3.76 10.99
CA THR A 88 3.39 4.30 11.45
C THR A 88 2.78 5.27 10.43
N GLN A 89 3.59 5.92 9.62
CA GLN A 89 3.10 6.83 8.57
C GLN A 89 2.37 6.11 7.44
N SER A 90 2.51 4.80 7.34
CA SER A 90 1.76 4.01 6.35
C SER A 90 0.26 4.05 6.59
N HIS A 91 -0.19 4.24 7.84
CA HIS A 91 -1.61 4.41 8.17
C HIS A 91 -2.15 5.75 7.64
N GLU A 92 -1.31 6.78 7.66
CA GLU A 92 -1.65 8.08 7.08
C GLU A 92 -1.83 7.99 5.57
N LEU A 93 -0.99 7.22 4.88
CA LEU A 93 -1.16 6.97 3.45
C LEU A 93 -2.53 6.37 3.15
N GLU A 94 -2.92 5.34 3.91
CA GLU A 94 -4.21 4.68 3.71
C GLU A 94 -5.38 5.64 3.96
N ARG A 95 -5.25 6.49 4.99
CA ARG A 95 -6.25 7.53 5.27
C ARG A 95 -6.38 8.53 4.12
N LEU A 96 -5.24 9.03 3.62
CA LEU A 96 -5.22 9.98 2.51
C LEU A 96 -5.89 9.40 1.26
N LEU A 97 -5.62 8.13 0.96
CA LEU A 97 -6.23 7.46 -0.19
C LEU A 97 -7.74 7.32 -0.02
N ARG A 98 -8.20 6.93 1.18
CA ARG A 98 -9.63 6.79 1.48
C ARG A 98 -10.39 8.10 1.35
N GLU A 99 -9.79 9.19 1.79
CA GLU A 99 -10.41 10.51 1.80
C GLU A 99 -10.26 11.25 0.47
N SER A 100 -9.42 10.75 -0.43
CA SER A 100 -9.19 11.38 -1.73
C SER A 100 -10.27 11.00 -2.74
N ASP A 101 -10.34 11.77 -3.83
CA ASP A 101 -11.18 11.45 -4.98
C ASP A 101 -10.38 10.78 -6.10
N ILE A 102 -9.14 10.35 -5.83
CA ILE A 102 -8.31 9.67 -6.81
C ILE A 102 -8.91 8.29 -7.09
N PRO A 103 -9.21 7.96 -8.35
CA PRO A 103 -9.75 6.65 -8.69
C PRO A 103 -8.78 5.53 -8.28
N ARG A 104 -9.33 4.48 -7.70
CA ARG A 104 -8.55 3.30 -7.35
C ARG A 104 -9.41 2.05 -7.46
N ARG A 105 -8.77 0.95 -7.81
CA ARG A 105 -9.39 -0.37 -7.76
C ARG A 105 -8.98 -1.03 -6.46
N LEU A 106 -9.95 -1.56 -5.75
CA LEU A 106 -9.71 -2.30 -4.50
C LEU A 106 -10.23 -3.72 -4.65
N ALA A 107 -9.37 -4.69 -4.42
CA ALA A 107 -9.74 -6.10 -4.32
C ALA A 107 -9.37 -6.60 -2.92
N VAL A 108 -10.18 -7.50 -2.38
CA VAL A 108 -10.02 -8.04 -1.03
C VAL A 108 -10.10 -9.56 -1.10
N TRP A 109 -9.21 -10.22 -0.35
CA TRP A 109 -9.22 -11.68 -0.21
C TRP A 109 -9.10 -12.04 1.27
N SER A 110 -9.96 -12.98 1.72
CA SER A 110 -9.89 -13.52 3.08
C SER A 110 -9.94 -15.03 3.00
N GLY A 111 -8.92 -15.66 3.54
CA GLY A 111 -8.79 -17.10 3.54
C GLY A 111 -9.32 -17.79 4.78
#